data_0c7c4833bfa0003b1658d55a30329280
#
_entry.id   0c7c4833bfa0003b1658d55a30329280
#
_cell.length_a   1.000
_cell.length_b   1.000
_cell.length_c   1.000
_cell.angle_alpha   90.00
_cell.angle_beta   90.00
_cell.angle_gamma   90.00
#
_symmetry.space_group_name_H-M   'P 1'
#
loop_
_entity.id
_entity.type
_entity.pdbx_description
1 polymer ?
#
loop_
_entity_poly.entity_id
_entity_poly.type
_entity_poly.pdbx_seq_one_letter_code
_entity_poly.pdbx_strand_id
1 'polypeptide(L)'
;MNIGKYIFAQVIDFIPRYQFDKLVKKYKGDWHAKDLTCYNQLLHLLFGQITGCDYIRDICLCLEAHGSSIYHLGIRKTVNQSNLCRANEKRDYRIYEGLGMYLIGIVRPMYSNTKVAEITIESVLIKNDKSDFSRLKSHFFPF
;
A
#
# COMPACT_ATOMS: atom_id res chain seq x y z
N MET A 1 -3.29 18.51 -16.70
CA MET A 1 -1.93 18.14 -16.19
C MET A 1 -1.71 18.92 -14.91
N ASN A 2 -1.54 18.26 -13.77
CA ASN A 2 -1.29 18.96 -12.50
C ASN A 2 0.18 19.40 -12.43
N ILE A 3 0.46 20.58 -12.93
CA ILE A 3 1.80 21.17 -12.91
C ILE A 3 2.19 21.41 -11.44
N GLY A 4 3.27 20.80 -11.00
CA GLY A 4 3.81 20.95 -9.63
C GLY A 4 3.40 19.88 -8.60
N LYS A 5 2.57 18.91 -8.95
CA LYS A 5 2.24 17.78 -8.05
C LYS A 5 3.18 16.62 -8.31
N TYR A 6 3.81 16.10 -7.26
CA TYR A 6 4.67 14.91 -7.38
C TYR A 6 3.91 13.71 -7.96
N ILE A 7 4.58 12.89 -8.77
CA ILE A 7 4.00 11.69 -9.39
C ILE A 7 3.37 10.78 -8.33
N PHE A 8 4.04 10.59 -7.21
CA PHE A 8 3.53 9.81 -6.08
C PHE A 8 2.19 10.34 -5.56
N ALA A 9 2.06 11.66 -5.39
CA ALA A 9 0.80 12.28 -4.95
C ALA A 9 -0.34 12.08 -5.97
N GLN A 10 -0.01 12.03 -7.26
CA GLN A 10 -0.99 11.74 -8.32
C GLN A 10 -1.45 10.28 -8.27
N VAL A 11 -0.54 9.34 -7.97
CA VAL A 11 -0.88 7.90 -7.79
C VAL A 11 -1.79 7.70 -6.58
N ILE A 12 -1.54 8.42 -5.48
CA ILE A 12 -2.36 8.35 -4.27
C ILE A 12 -3.81 8.81 -4.53
N ASP A 13 -4.05 9.74 -5.43
CA ASP A 13 -5.40 10.22 -5.77
C ASP A 13 -6.30 9.11 -6.35
N PHE A 14 -5.71 8.05 -6.92
CA PHE A 14 -6.47 6.88 -7.40
C PHE A 14 -6.90 5.94 -6.28
N ILE A 15 -6.36 6.10 -5.06
CA ILE A 15 -6.73 5.24 -3.93
C ILE A 15 -8.12 5.66 -3.42
N PRO A 16 -9.12 4.76 -3.42
CA PRO A 16 -10.48 5.06 -2.98
C PRO A 16 -10.54 5.16 -1.45
N ARG A 17 -10.25 6.34 -0.92
CA ARG A 17 -10.12 6.61 0.51
C ARG A 17 -11.32 6.11 1.31
N TYR A 18 -12.52 6.35 0.83
CA TYR A 18 -13.74 5.91 1.50
C TYR A 18 -13.83 4.39 1.67
N GLN A 19 -13.45 3.63 0.64
CA GLN A 19 -13.45 2.16 0.70
C GLN A 19 -12.35 1.65 1.65
N PHE A 20 -11.19 2.28 1.62
CA PHE A 20 -10.12 1.95 2.55
C PHE A 20 -10.53 2.19 4.00
N ASP A 21 -11.14 3.34 4.31
CA ASP A 21 -11.59 3.68 5.66
C ASP A 21 -12.68 2.71 6.16
N LYS A 22 -13.55 2.19 5.28
CA LYS A 22 -14.49 1.10 5.62
C LYS A 22 -13.78 -0.16 6.07
N LEU A 23 -12.74 -0.58 5.35
CA LEU A 23 -11.94 -1.76 5.68
C LEU A 23 -11.20 -1.57 7.01
N VAL A 24 -10.58 -0.40 7.21
CA VAL A 24 -9.92 -0.05 8.48
C VAL A 24 -10.88 -0.14 9.66
N LYS A 25 -12.09 0.38 9.52
CA LYS A 25 -13.14 0.29 10.55
C LYS A 25 -13.58 -1.15 10.79
N LYS A 26 -13.82 -1.92 9.72
CA LYS A 26 -14.23 -3.32 9.80
C LYS A 26 -13.25 -4.19 10.58
N TYR A 27 -11.96 -4.00 10.35
CA TYR A 27 -10.90 -4.80 10.98
C TYR A 27 -10.24 -4.09 12.18
N LYS A 28 -10.78 -2.93 12.61
CA LYS A 28 -10.27 -2.13 13.74
C LYS A 28 -8.77 -1.80 13.63
N GLY A 29 -8.29 -1.56 12.38
CA GLY A 29 -6.86 -1.41 12.12
C GLY A 29 -6.20 -0.21 12.79
N ASP A 30 -6.96 0.86 13.05
CA ASP A 30 -6.48 2.06 13.74
C ASP A 30 -6.81 2.06 15.25
N TRP A 31 -7.21 0.90 15.81
CA TRP A 31 -7.42 0.78 17.25
C TRP A 31 -6.14 1.08 18.01
N HIS A 32 -6.18 2.10 18.87
CA HIS A 32 -5.02 2.65 19.60
C HIS A 32 -3.91 3.28 18.72
N ALA A 33 -4.14 3.52 17.43
CA ALA A 33 -3.15 4.20 16.59
C ALA A 33 -3.16 5.72 16.88
N LYS A 34 -2.07 6.25 17.44
CA LYS A 34 -1.91 7.70 17.68
C LYS A 34 -1.34 8.42 16.46
N ASP A 35 -0.14 8.03 16.03
CA ASP A 35 0.61 8.70 14.96
C ASP A 35 0.58 7.94 13.63
N LEU A 36 0.68 6.62 13.69
CA LEU A 36 0.76 5.77 12.52
C LEU A 36 -0.59 5.11 12.24
N THR A 37 -1.43 5.76 11.45
CA THR A 37 -2.70 5.18 10.95
C THR A 37 -2.43 4.13 9.87
N CYS A 38 -3.40 3.24 9.60
CA CYS A 38 -3.33 2.28 8.50
C CYS A 38 -3.09 2.97 7.16
N TYR A 39 -3.69 4.13 6.94
CA TYR A 39 -3.47 4.89 5.73
C TYR A 39 -2.04 5.44 5.64
N ASN A 40 -1.50 5.98 6.71
CA ASN A 40 -0.12 6.45 6.72
C ASN A 40 0.86 5.28 6.47
N GLN A 41 0.60 4.12 7.05
CA GLN A 41 1.38 2.90 6.74
C GLN A 41 1.28 2.52 5.26
N LEU A 42 0.06 2.52 4.69
CA LEU A 42 -0.13 2.25 3.26
C LEU A 42 0.73 3.18 2.40
N LEU A 43 0.73 4.48 2.70
CA LEU A 43 1.53 5.45 1.94
C LEU A 43 3.03 5.20 2.05
N HIS A 44 3.55 4.86 3.23
CA HIS A 44 4.96 4.52 3.40
C HIS A 44 5.36 3.29 2.58
N LEU A 45 4.56 2.22 2.65
CA LEU A 45 4.83 0.99 1.91
C LEU A 45 4.70 1.19 0.40
N LEU A 46 3.68 1.94 -0.05
CA LEU A 46 3.50 2.27 -1.46
C LEU A 46 4.65 3.13 -1.99
N PHE A 47 5.13 4.10 -1.19
CA PHE A 47 6.32 4.88 -1.53
C PHE A 47 7.53 3.97 -1.73
N GLY A 48 7.77 3.03 -0.82
CA GLY A 48 8.85 2.07 -0.94
C GLY A 48 8.77 1.23 -2.21
N GLN A 49 7.58 0.75 -2.57
CA GLN A 49 7.37 -0.02 -3.79
C GLN A 49 7.64 0.80 -5.06
N ILE A 50 7.18 2.04 -5.11
CA ILE A 50 7.36 2.91 -6.29
C ILE A 50 8.82 3.36 -6.43
N THR A 51 9.52 3.57 -5.32
CA THR A 51 10.93 4.01 -5.31
C THR A 51 11.92 2.84 -5.37
N GLY A 52 11.44 1.59 -5.33
CA GLY A 52 12.29 0.40 -5.38
C GLY A 52 13.12 0.19 -4.12
N CYS A 53 12.61 0.60 -2.95
CA CYS A 53 13.26 0.32 -1.68
C CYS A 53 13.04 -1.14 -1.28
N ASP A 54 14.12 -1.89 -1.03
CA ASP A 54 14.06 -3.30 -0.65
C ASP A 54 13.74 -3.49 0.84
N TYR A 55 14.13 -2.53 1.69
CA TYR A 55 14.00 -2.64 3.14
C TYR A 55 13.17 -1.49 3.74
N ILE A 56 12.44 -1.80 4.82
CA ILE A 56 11.68 -0.78 5.58
C ILE A 56 12.59 0.35 6.09
N ARG A 57 13.83 0.04 6.43
CA ARG A 57 14.83 1.02 6.83
C ARG A 57 15.06 2.06 5.74
N ASP A 58 15.20 1.60 4.49
CA ASP A 58 15.48 2.48 3.36
C ASP A 58 14.29 3.36 3.04
N ILE A 59 13.06 2.84 3.17
CA ILE A 59 11.83 3.64 3.06
C ILE A 59 11.85 4.79 4.06
N CYS A 60 12.16 4.51 5.33
CA CYS A 60 12.22 5.54 6.37
C CYS A 60 13.30 6.56 6.09
N LEU A 61 14.50 6.14 5.70
CA LEU A 61 15.62 7.03 5.38
C LEU A 61 15.30 7.93 4.16
N CYS A 62 14.74 7.35 3.10
CA CYS A 62 14.33 8.11 1.91
C CYS A 62 13.27 9.16 2.26
N LEU A 63 12.27 8.80 3.08
CA LEU A 63 11.24 9.75 3.50
C LEU A 63 11.79 10.84 4.43
N GLU A 64 12.72 10.51 5.33
CA GLU A 64 13.41 11.48 6.18
C GLU A 64 14.24 12.47 5.35
N ALA A 65 14.92 11.99 4.29
CA ALA A 65 15.68 12.83 3.39
C ALA A 65 14.81 13.86 2.64
N HIS A 66 13.52 13.59 2.44
CA HIS A 66 12.57 14.56 1.86
C HIS A 66 12.21 15.71 2.81
N GLY A 67 12.49 15.57 4.10
CA GLY A 67 12.32 16.61 5.13
C GLY A 67 10.92 17.23 5.11
N SER A 68 10.86 18.57 5.00
CA SER A 68 9.58 19.29 4.96
C SER A 68 8.75 19.03 3.70
N SER A 69 9.32 18.44 2.65
CA SER A 69 8.60 18.19 1.39
C SER A 69 7.70 16.96 1.40
N ILE A 70 7.72 16.16 2.47
CA ILE A 70 6.88 14.94 2.60
C ILE A 70 5.38 15.21 2.51
N TYR A 71 4.92 16.39 2.92
CA TYR A 71 3.50 16.74 2.82
C TYR A 71 3.02 16.81 1.37
N HIS A 72 3.89 17.15 0.42
CA HIS A 72 3.59 17.09 -1.02
C HIS A 72 3.40 15.66 -1.53
N LEU A 73 3.93 14.67 -0.79
CA LEU A 73 3.69 13.25 -1.03
C LEU A 73 2.39 12.75 -0.39
N GLY A 74 1.62 13.61 0.28
CA GLY A 74 0.41 13.22 1.02
C GLY A 74 0.70 12.54 2.37
N ILE A 75 1.97 12.47 2.76
CA ILE A 75 2.41 11.84 4.02
C ILE A 75 2.47 12.93 5.10
N ARG A 76 1.66 12.78 6.14
CA ARG A 76 1.56 13.79 7.21
C ARG A 76 2.79 13.85 8.11
N LYS A 77 3.40 12.70 8.38
CA LYS A 77 4.54 12.55 9.29
C LYS A 77 5.33 11.31 8.93
N THR A 78 6.64 11.41 8.94
CA THR A 78 7.55 10.26 8.88
C THR A 78 7.43 9.45 10.16
N VAL A 79 7.69 8.17 10.06
CA VAL A 79 7.71 7.25 11.19
C VAL A 79 9.04 6.53 11.25
N ASN A 80 9.49 6.19 12.45
CA ASN A 80 10.71 5.41 12.58
C ASN A 80 10.49 3.96 12.15
N GLN A 81 11.57 3.30 11.76
CA GLN A 81 11.58 1.91 11.30
C GLN A 81 10.86 0.98 12.27
N SER A 82 11.15 1.05 13.57
CA SER A 82 10.57 0.15 14.58
C SER A 82 9.05 0.24 14.65
N ASN A 83 8.50 1.45 14.52
CA ASN A 83 7.04 1.65 14.53
C ASN A 83 6.40 1.11 13.26
N LEU A 84 7.04 1.30 12.10
CA LEU A 84 6.53 0.78 10.84
C LEU A 84 6.58 -0.75 10.79
N CYS A 85 7.68 -1.37 11.24
CA CYS A 85 7.81 -2.83 11.38
C CYS A 85 6.73 -3.40 12.31
N ARG A 86 6.57 -2.80 13.51
CA ARG A 86 5.56 -3.25 14.48
C ARG A 86 4.14 -3.10 13.96
N ALA A 87 3.85 -2.04 13.23
CA ALA A 87 2.55 -1.86 12.60
C ALA A 87 2.31 -2.92 11.52
N ASN A 88 3.33 -3.23 10.73
CA ASN A 88 3.25 -4.26 9.68
C ASN A 88 3.03 -5.67 10.24
N GLU A 89 3.63 -5.95 11.40
CA GLU A 89 3.46 -7.24 12.09
C GLU A 89 2.07 -7.40 12.73
N LYS A 90 1.55 -6.32 13.36
CA LYS A 90 0.34 -6.41 14.19
C LYS A 90 -0.97 -6.17 13.44
N ARG A 91 -0.94 -5.41 12.35
CA ARG A 91 -2.15 -5.05 11.63
C ARG A 91 -2.68 -6.18 10.78
N ASP A 92 -4.00 -6.26 10.70
CA ASP A 92 -4.68 -7.25 9.89
C ASP A 92 -4.44 -7.00 8.39
N TYR A 93 -3.84 -7.95 7.71
CA TYR A 93 -3.53 -7.88 6.29
C TYR A 93 -4.77 -7.75 5.41
N ARG A 94 -5.93 -8.23 5.87
CA ARG A 94 -7.21 -8.17 5.14
C ARG A 94 -7.65 -6.75 4.81
N ILE A 95 -7.14 -5.75 5.53
CA ILE A 95 -7.37 -4.34 5.21
C ILE A 95 -6.78 -4.01 3.83
N TYR A 96 -5.54 -4.41 3.60
CA TYR A 96 -4.80 -4.13 2.36
C TYR A 96 -5.21 -5.06 1.23
N GLU A 97 -5.47 -6.33 1.54
CA GLU A 97 -6.04 -7.31 0.61
C GLU A 97 -7.38 -6.83 0.05
N GLY A 98 -8.29 -6.39 0.93
CA GLY A 98 -9.60 -5.89 0.52
C GLY A 98 -9.52 -4.65 -0.37
N LEU A 99 -8.55 -3.76 -0.12
CA LEU A 99 -8.28 -2.62 -1.00
C LEU A 99 -7.78 -3.11 -2.37
N GLY A 100 -6.84 -4.03 -2.39
CA GLY A 100 -6.29 -4.61 -3.62
C GLY A 100 -7.39 -5.27 -4.47
N MET A 101 -8.24 -6.10 -3.86
CA MET A 101 -9.36 -6.75 -4.55
C MET A 101 -10.37 -5.73 -5.11
N TYR A 102 -10.63 -4.65 -4.37
CA TYR A 102 -11.49 -3.57 -4.85
C TYR A 102 -10.88 -2.86 -6.08
N LEU A 103 -9.60 -2.54 -6.04
CA LEU A 103 -8.89 -1.91 -7.17
C LEU A 103 -8.83 -2.83 -8.39
N ILE A 104 -8.57 -4.13 -8.20
CA ILE A 104 -8.61 -5.14 -9.27
C ILE A 104 -10.00 -5.16 -9.93
N GLY A 105 -11.06 -5.09 -9.13
CA GLY A 105 -12.44 -5.03 -9.65
C GLY A 105 -12.70 -3.83 -10.56
N ILE A 106 -12.10 -2.67 -10.27
CA ILE A 106 -12.20 -1.45 -11.09
C ILE A 106 -11.39 -1.59 -12.37
N VAL A 107 -10.17 -2.10 -12.27
CA VAL A 107 -9.20 -2.13 -13.38
C VAL A 107 -9.50 -3.27 -14.35
N ARG A 108 -10.00 -4.41 -13.87
CA ARG A 108 -10.29 -5.60 -14.68
C ARG A 108 -11.12 -5.33 -15.95
N PRO A 109 -12.24 -4.57 -15.91
CA PRO A 109 -12.99 -4.26 -17.11
C PRO A 109 -12.22 -3.44 -18.14
N MET A 110 -11.27 -2.60 -17.69
CA MET A 110 -10.47 -1.72 -18.56
C MET A 110 -9.44 -2.51 -19.38
N TYR A 111 -9.01 -3.66 -18.89
CA TYR A 111 -7.98 -4.51 -19.51
C TYR A 111 -8.51 -5.83 -20.07
N SER A 112 -9.84 -6.05 -20.05
CA SER A 112 -10.46 -7.31 -20.49
C SER A 112 -10.13 -7.70 -21.94
N ASN A 113 -9.76 -6.74 -22.78
CA ASN A 113 -9.41 -6.95 -24.18
C ASN A 113 -7.90 -7.04 -24.47
N THR A 114 -7.05 -6.99 -23.45
CA THR A 114 -5.59 -7.03 -23.61
C THR A 114 -5.04 -8.38 -23.13
N LYS A 115 -4.26 -9.08 -23.98
CA LYS A 115 -3.60 -10.36 -23.62
C LYS A 115 -2.76 -10.29 -22.34
N VAL A 116 -2.25 -9.10 -21.98
CA VAL A 116 -1.52 -8.87 -20.74
C VAL A 116 -2.43 -9.05 -19.51
N ALA A 117 -3.71 -8.69 -19.62
CA ALA A 117 -4.68 -8.86 -18.52
C ALA A 117 -4.99 -10.34 -18.26
N GLU A 118 -5.03 -11.18 -19.29
CA GLU A 118 -5.25 -12.63 -19.12
C GLU A 118 -4.12 -13.28 -18.31
N ILE A 119 -2.87 -12.97 -18.62
CA ILE A 119 -1.71 -13.53 -17.91
C ILE A 119 -1.68 -13.08 -16.44
N THR A 120 -1.96 -11.80 -16.16
CA THR A 120 -1.91 -11.26 -14.80
C THR A 120 -3.09 -11.76 -13.97
N ILE A 121 -4.28 -11.88 -14.56
CA ILE A 121 -5.49 -12.34 -13.87
C ILE A 121 -5.43 -13.84 -13.60
N GLU A 122 -4.96 -14.66 -14.54
CA GLU A 122 -4.75 -16.08 -14.31
C GLU A 122 -3.72 -16.32 -13.20
N SER A 123 -2.59 -15.60 -13.21
CA SER A 123 -1.59 -15.74 -12.15
C SER A 123 -2.10 -15.31 -10.76
N VAL A 124 -3.01 -14.37 -10.68
CA VAL A 124 -3.64 -13.93 -9.43
C VAL A 124 -4.79 -14.85 -9.01
N LEU A 125 -5.57 -15.39 -9.95
CA LEU A 125 -6.70 -16.28 -9.66
C LEU A 125 -6.28 -17.73 -9.36
N ILE A 126 -5.24 -18.23 -10.00
CA ILE A 126 -4.68 -19.58 -9.73
C ILE A 126 -4.06 -19.64 -8.32
N LYS A 127 -3.66 -18.50 -7.77
CA LYS A 127 -3.06 -18.37 -6.44
C LYS A 127 -4.05 -18.08 -5.31
N ASN A 128 -5.33 -18.33 -5.50
CA ASN A 128 -6.34 -18.22 -4.43
C ASN A 128 -6.31 -19.40 -3.42
N ASP A 129 -5.28 -20.24 -3.47
CA ASP A 129 -5.02 -21.22 -2.43
C ASP A 129 -4.34 -20.53 -1.23
N LYS A 130 -4.87 -20.73 -0.04
CA LYS A 130 -4.46 -20.07 1.21
C LYS A 130 -2.98 -20.18 1.55
N SER A 131 -2.27 -21.11 0.90
CA SER A 131 -0.82 -21.32 1.04
C SER A 131 0.04 -20.27 0.34
N ASP A 132 -0.48 -19.63 -0.72
CA ASP A 132 0.31 -18.68 -1.51
C ASP A 132 0.27 -17.24 -1.00
N PHE A 133 -0.71 -16.89 -0.15
CA PHE A 133 -0.74 -15.57 0.48
C PHE A 133 0.40 -15.38 1.50
N SER A 134 0.83 -16.47 2.15
CA SER A 134 2.04 -16.44 3.00
C SER A 134 3.30 -16.21 2.17
N ARG A 135 3.33 -16.69 0.92
CA ARG A 135 4.43 -16.49 -0.04
C ARG A 135 4.45 -15.08 -0.63
N LEU A 136 3.27 -14.50 -0.90
CA LEU A 136 3.15 -13.09 -1.27
C LEU A 136 3.57 -12.19 -0.11
N LYS A 137 3.26 -12.57 1.13
CA LYS A 137 3.74 -11.88 2.32
C LYS A 137 5.27 -11.87 2.40
N SER A 138 5.95 -12.97 2.03
CA SER A 138 7.40 -13.04 2.01
C SER A 138 8.05 -12.33 0.81
N HIS A 139 7.30 -12.12 -0.29
CA HIS A 139 7.83 -11.47 -1.50
C HIS A 139 7.55 -9.96 -1.53
N PHE A 140 6.38 -9.54 -0.99
CA PHE A 140 6.02 -8.12 -0.84
C PHE A 140 6.44 -7.53 0.51
N PHE A 141 6.68 -8.38 1.50
CA PHE A 141 7.10 -8.00 2.85
C PHE A 141 8.14 -9.02 3.32
N PRO A 142 9.40 -8.91 2.88
CA PRO A 142 10.46 -9.82 3.27
C PRO A 142 10.90 -9.53 4.72
N PHE A 143 10.06 -9.93 5.70
CA PHE A 143 10.35 -9.90 7.14
C PHE A 143 9.61 -11.01 7.87
#